data_1d85f52b305890edf0bb7e809f6b1e2c
#
_entry.id   1d85f52b305890edf0bb7e809f6b1e2c
#
_cell.length_a   1.000
_cell.length_b   1.000
_cell.length_c   1.000
_cell.angle_alpha   90.00
_cell.angle_beta   90.00
_cell.angle_gamma   90.00
#
_symmetry.space_group_name_H-M   'P 1'
#
loop_
_entity.id
_entity.type
_entity.pdbx_description
1 polymer ?
#
loop_
_entity_poly.entity_id
_entity_poly.type
_entity_poly.pdbx_seq_one_letter_code
_entity_poly.pdbx_strand_id
1 'polypeptide(L)'
;MTLTIILIAATIGLAVFMVAMRGSASSSNRGSVATDARGETLSMPAPRIGDGPPFETEATASAYAECYKLAFSVPGFDYAISGQHAEILQKVNHNAAAAVHQREYFPRRPMLLPKLMQALNDDESTRRELVQLILEDPALAGSALQRANSAAYRYSPEPVDSLDRAVVVLGTDGLRSLLAAALLQPVFRQPKGHFDHFAAVTWEHAQRTAAAAEACARSMGNADPFIAQLIGLLGPLARIVLFRLTMETYREYPDLEPRAEVFIRAMQMQAPNVAGFIAATWELSDPSIRALQEQTDKVPPGHMSPLGQALYFGELCGALTLLARRGTYAEEGAQTLLMEQGLTRRITQDVWQAAHRAVEA
;
A
#
# COMPACT_ATOMS: atom_id res chain seq x y z
N MET A 1 -21.61 7.14 35.32
CA MET A 1 -22.27 7.08 34.00
C MET A 1 -21.32 6.85 32.83
N THR A 2 -20.02 6.99 32.98
CA THR A 2 -19.02 6.84 31.90
C THR A 2 -18.58 5.40 31.62
N LEU A 3 -18.67 4.50 32.60
CA LEU A 3 -18.24 3.10 32.44
C LEU A 3 -19.25 2.23 31.67
N THR A 4 -20.53 2.57 31.76
CA THR A 4 -21.62 1.81 31.09
C THR A 4 -21.69 2.06 29.59
N ILE A 5 -21.26 3.21 29.11
CA ILE A 5 -21.25 3.59 27.69
C ILE A 5 -20.12 2.88 26.96
N ILE A 6 -18.97 2.67 27.62
CA ILE A 6 -17.82 1.96 27.03
C ILE A 6 -18.12 0.47 26.85
N LEU A 7 -18.90 -0.14 27.75
CA LEU A 7 -19.28 -1.55 27.64
C LEU A 7 -20.28 -1.81 26.50
N ILE A 8 -21.17 -0.86 26.23
CA ILE A 8 -22.18 -0.96 25.16
C ILE A 8 -21.53 -0.81 23.77
N ALA A 9 -20.55 0.07 23.63
CA ALA A 9 -19.81 0.23 22.38
C ALA A 9 -18.97 -1.02 22.03
N ALA A 10 -18.39 -1.69 23.02
CA ALA A 10 -17.62 -2.92 22.81
C ALA A 10 -18.50 -4.12 22.41
N THR A 11 -19.75 -4.20 22.91
CA THR A 11 -20.68 -5.29 22.58
C THR A 11 -21.31 -5.11 21.20
N ILE A 12 -21.55 -3.91 20.73
CA ILE A 12 -22.07 -3.63 19.38
C ILE A 12 -21.02 -3.90 18.33
N GLY A 13 -19.76 -3.52 18.57
CA GLY A 13 -18.63 -3.84 17.65
C GLY A 13 -18.41 -5.34 17.47
N LEU A 14 -18.55 -6.12 18.54
CA LEU A 14 -18.40 -7.58 18.49
C LEU A 14 -19.58 -8.28 17.78
N ALA A 15 -20.79 -7.74 17.90
CA ALA A 15 -21.98 -8.29 17.26
C ALA A 15 -21.97 -8.04 15.73
N VAL A 16 -21.52 -6.88 15.27
CA VAL A 16 -21.38 -6.56 13.84
C VAL A 16 -20.30 -7.43 13.20
N PHE A 17 -19.19 -7.69 13.91
CA PHE A 17 -18.13 -8.57 13.44
C PHE A 17 -18.58 -10.03 13.34
N MET A 18 -19.38 -10.53 14.28
CA MET A 18 -19.93 -11.90 14.22
C MET A 18 -21.00 -12.10 13.13
N VAL A 19 -21.75 -11.06 12.77
CA VAL A 19 -22.73 -11.12 11.69
C VAL A 19 -22.04 -11.12 10.33
N ALA A 20 -20.95 -10.37 10.15
CA ALA A 20 -20.14 -10.40 8.94
C ALA A 20 -19.45 -11.77 8.71
N MET A 21 -19.07 -12.47 9.78
CA MET A 21 -18.49 -13.82 9.68
C MET A 21 -19.53 -14.93 9.38
N ARG A 22 -20.84 -14.71 9.65
CA ARG A 22 -21.88 -15.69 9.38
C ARG A 22 -22.49 -15.65 7.99
N GLY A 23 -22.24 -14.59 7.23
CA GLY A 23 -22.74 -14.43 5.85
C GLY A 23 -21.94 -15.16 4.77
N SER A 24 -20.76 -15.71 5.11
CA SER A 24 -19.81 -16.32 4.16
C SER A 24 -19.80 -17.85 4.13
N ALA A 25 -20.78 -18.50 4.73
CA ALA A 25 -20.84 -19.96 4.80
C ALA A 25 -22.01 -20.52 3.97
N SER A 26 -21.89 -20.49 2.64
CA SER A 26 -22.69 -21.35 1.76
C SER A 26 -22.13 -21.39 0.34
N SER A 27 -21.13 -22.22 0.11
CA SER A 27 -21.09 -23.20 -0.98
C SER A 27 -19.93 -24.16 -0.74
N SER A 28 -20.32 -25.35 -0.32
CA SER A 28 -19.44 -26.47 -0.06
C SER A 28 -18.79 -26.96 -1.35
N ASN A 29 -17.46 -26.96 -1.39
CA ASN A 29 -16.77 -28.01 -2.11
C ASN A 29 -15.86 -28.73 -1.08
N ARG A 30 -16.36 -29.89 -0.61
CA ARG A 30 -15.63 -30.79 0.30
C ARG A 30 -14.50 -31.46 -0.48
N GLY A 31 -13.33 -30.83 -0.48
CA GLY A 31 -12.09 -31.54 -0.65
C GLY A 31 -11.73 -32.15 0.70
N SER A 32 -11.90 -33.48 0.87
CA SER A 32 -11.51 -34.22 2.06
C SER A 32 -10.01 -34.07 2.28
N VAL A 33 -9.60 -33.47 3.39
CA VAL A 33 -8.25 -33.54 3.91
C VAL A 33 -8.11 -34.95 4.51
N ALA A 34 -7.58 -35.88 3.76
CA ALA A 34 -7.08 -37.12 4.27
C ALA A 34 -5.70 -36.85 4.87
N THR A 35 -5.62 -36.84 6.19
CA THR A 35 -4.37 -36.96 6.94
C THR A 35 -3.92 -38.41 6.80
N ASP A 36 -2.94 -38.66 5.94
CA ASP A 36 -2.26 -39.94 5.92
C ASP A 36 -1.12 -39.92 6.94
N ALA A 37 -1.05 -40.96 7.77
CA ALA A 37 -0.10 -41.14 8.86
C ALA A 37 1.33 -41.47 8.39
N ARG A 38 1.69 -41.06 7.20
CA ARG A 38 2.99 -41.29 6.56
C ARG A 38 3.61 -39.98 6.12
N GLY A 39 3.98 -39.10 7.03
CA GLY A 39 4.99 -38.07 6.78
C GLY A 39 5.04 -37.37 5.39
N GLU A 40 3.96 -37.33 4.63
CA GLU A 40 3.93 -36.67 3.33
C GLU A 40 3.69 -35.19 3.51
N THR A 41 4.63 -34.42 2.99
CA THR A 41 4.66 -32.97 2.90
C THR A 41 3.34 -32.45 2.31
N LEU A 42 2.58 -31.68 3.11
CA LEU A 42 1.48 -30.85 2.62
C LEU A 42 2.06 -29.80 1.65
N SER A 43 2.19 -30.17 0.39
CA SER A 43 2.49 -29.23 -0.68
C SER A 43 1.25 -28.36 -0.89
N MET A 44 1.32 -27.07 -0.51
CA MET A 44 0.30 -26.13 -0.96
C MET A 44 0.41 -26.04 -2.49
N PRO A 45 -0.69 -26.20 -3.24
CA PRO A 45 -0.64 -26.04 -4.68
C PRO A 45 -0.11 -24.65 -5.02
N ALA A 46 0.75 -24.59 -6.05
CA ALA A 46 1.14 -23.32 -6.63
C ALA A 46 -0.13 -22.51 -6.96
N PRO A 47 -0.16 -21.19 -6.69
CA PRO A 47 -1.27 -20.37 -7.16
C PRO A 47 -1.38 -20.58 -8.68
N ARG A 48 -2.52 -21.11 -9.11
CA ARG A 48 -2.79 -21.22 -10.54
C ARG A 48 -2.99 -19.81 -11.06
N ILE A 49 -2.48 -19.53 -12.25
CA ILE A 49 -2.89 -18.36 -13.02
C ILE A 49 -4.41 -18.47 -13.12
N GLY A 50 -5.14 -17.55 -12.47
CA GLY A 50 -6.60 -17.63 -12.33
C GLY A 50 -7.14 -17.67 -10.89
N ASP A 51 -6.29 -17.94 -9.86
CA ASP A 51 -6.68 -17.81 -8.44
C ASP A 51 -6.60 -16.33 -7.94
N GLY A 52 -6.30 -15.39 -8.85
CA GLY A 52 -6.36 -13.96 -8.64
C GLY A 52 -7.78 -13.42 -8.57
N PRO A 53 -7.95 -12.12 -8.32
CA PRO A 53 -9.25 -11.48 -8.38
C PRO A 53 -9.89 -11.70 -9.76
N PRO A 54 -11.24 -11.83 -9.85
CA PRO A 54 -11.91 -12.09 -11.13
C PRO A 54 -11.69 -11.02 -12.21
N PHE A 55 -11.15 -9.85 -11.84
CA PHE A 55 -10.74 -8.78 -12.75
C PHE A 55 -9.20 -8.70 -12.92
N GLU A 56 -8.44 -9.54 -12.22
CA GLU A 56 -6.99 -9.63 -12.40
C GLU A 56 -6.71 -10.41 -13.68
N THR A 57 -6.30 -9.68 -14.71
CA THR A 57 -5.88 -10.29 -15.96
C THR A 57 -4.51 -10.96 -15.80
N GLU A 58 -4.18 -11.91 -16.66
CA GLU A 58 -2.85 -12.51 -16.70
C GLU A 58 -1.74 -11.44 -16.80
N ALA A 59 -1.99 -10.35 -17.52
CA ALA A 59 -1.06 -9.25 -17.68
C ALA A 59 -0.85 -8.45 -16.37
N THR A 60 -1.92 -8.17 -15.60
CA THR A 60 -1.79 -7.48 -14.31
C THR A 60 -1.12 -8.36 -13.26
N ALA A 61 -1.47 -9.64 -13.19
CA ALA A 61 -0.81 -10.62 -12.33
C ALA A 61 0.68 -10.76 -12.64
N SER A 62 1.03 -10.80 -13.93
CA SER A 62 2.43 -10.82 -14.39
C SER A 62 3.19 -9.56 -13.97
N ALA A 63 2.59 -8.37 -14.10
CA ALA A 63 3.22 -7.12 -13.68
C ALA A 63 3.54 -7.12 -12.17
N TYR A 64 2.60 -7.55 -11.32
CA TYR A 64 2.85 -7.66 -9.88
C TYR A 64 3.91 -8.72 -9.54
N ALA A 65 3.94 -9.86 -10.25
CA ALA A 65 4.98 -10.86 -10.08
C ALA A 65 6.38 -10.30 -10.41
N GLU A 66 6.52 -9.54 -11.48
CA GLU A 66 7.78 -8.87 -11.85
C GLU A 66 8.20 -7.82 -10.78
N CYS A 67 7.26 -7.08 -10.20
CA CYS A 67 7.56 -6.18 -9.09
C CYS A 67 8.11 -6.94 -7.87
N TYR A 68 7.58 -8.12 -7.55
CA TYR A 68 8.11 -8.94 -6.46
C TYR A 68 9.50 -9.49 -6.80
N LYS A 69 9.74 -9.96 -8.04
CA LYS A 69 11.09 -10.39 -8.46
C LYS A 69 12.12 -9.27 -8.24
N LEU A 70 11.76 -8.06 -8.64
CA LEU A 70 12.59 -6.88 -8.43
C LEU A 70 12.84 -6.59 -6.95
N ALA A 71 11.79 -6.60 -6.12
CA ALA A 71 11.87 -6.28 -4.71
C ALA A 71 12.70 -7.29 -3.92
N PHE A 72 12.56 -8.58 -4.22
CA PHE A 72 13.30 -9.65 -3.58
C PHE A 72 14.64 -10.00 -4.27
N SER A 73 14.94 -9.37 -5.41
CA SER A 73 16.15 -9.62 -6.22
C SER A 73 16.30 -11.10 -6.62
N VAL A 74 15.19 -11.73 -7.03
CA VAL A 74 15.16 -13.14 -7.45
C VAL A 74 14.80 -13.26 -8.94
N PRO A 75 15.39 -14.22 -9.68
CA PRO A 75 15.12 -14.37 -11.12
C PRO A 75 13.75 -15.01 -11.40
N GLY A 76 13.19 -15.69 -10.43
CA GLY A 76 11.92 -16.39 -10.54
C GLY A 76 11.46 -16.92 -9.19
N PHE A 77 10.25 -17.49 -9.15
CA PHE A 77 9.68 -18.07 -7.94
C PHE A 77 9.36 -19.54 -8.14
N ASP A 78 9.72 -20.35 -7.15
CA ASP A 78 9.16 -21.67 -6.96
C ASP A 78 8.07 -21.59 -5.89
N TYR A 79 6.81 -21.53 -6.31
CA TYR A 79 5.67 -21.37 -5.42
C TYR A 79 5.34 -22.62 -4.57
N ALA A 80 6.08 -23.72 -4.71
CA ALA A 80 5.94 -24.87 -3.83
C ALA A 80 6.51 -24.54 -2.43
N ILE A 81 5.62 -24.24 -1.49
CA ILE A 81 5.95 -23.98 -0.09
C ILE A 81 5.59 -25.23 0.73
N SER A 82 6.59 -25.88 1.31
CA SER A 82 6.42 -27.14 2.07
C SER A 82 7.25 -27.13 3.35
N GLY A 83 7.02 -28.12 4.23
CA GLY A 83 7.76 -28.32 5.47
C GLY A 83 7.74 -27.08 6.37
N GLN A 84 8.87 -26.75 6.98
CA GLN A 84 9.00 -25.60 7.91
C GLN A 84 8.63 -24.25 7.27
N HIS A 85 8.84 -24.06 5.97
CA HIS A 85 8.40 -22.86 5.27
C HIS A 85 6.85 -22.71 5.27
N ALA A 86 6.11 -23.82 5.14
CA ALA A 86 4.64 -23.80 5.23
C ALA A 86 4.18 -23.50 6.66
N GLU A 87 4.86 -24.04 7.68
CA GLU A 87 4.60 -23.72 9.09
C GLU A 87 4.83 -22.23 9.39
N ILE A 88 5.93 -21.66 8.87
CA ILE A 88 6.21 -20.24 9.00
C ILE A 88 5.09 -19.41 8.36
N LEU A 89 4.66 -19.76 7.13
CA LEU A 89 3.58 -19.06 6.45
C LEU A 89 2.26 -19.13 7.27
N GLN A 90 1.93 -20.27 7.85
CA GLN A 90 0.76 -20.41 8.73
C GLN A 90 0.88 -19.53 9.98
N LYS A 91 2.05 -19.52 10.64
CA LYS A 91 2.32 -18.64 11.79
C LYS A 91 2.18 -17.18 11.42
N VAL A 92 2.78 -16.74 10.30
CA VAL A 92 2.67 -15.37 9.81
C VAL A 92 1.23 -14.98 9.56
N ASN A 93 0.43 -15.83 8.90
CA ASN A 93 -0.97 -15.56 8.65
C ASN A 93 -1.79 -15.49 9.95
N HIS A 94 -1.53 -16.37 10.90
CA HIS A 94 -2.16 -16.34 12.22
C HIS A 94 -1.77 -15.08 12.98
N ASN A 95 -0.49 -14.76 13.02
CA ASN A 95 0.03 -13.58 13.70
C ASN A 95 -0.42 -12.29 13.04
N ALA A 96 -0.50 -12.21 11.72
CA ALA A 96 -1.06 -11.06 11.01
C ALA A 96 -2.52 -10.81 11.40
N ALA A 97 -3.33 -11.87 11.53
CA ALA A 97 -4.70 -11.78 12.00
C ALA A 97 -4.78 -11.43 13.49
N ALA A 98 -3.85 -11.95 14.32
CA ALA A 98 -3.78 -11.68 15.75
C ALA A 98 -3.10 -10.33 16.06
N ALA A 99 -2.13 -9.91 15.24
CA ALA A 99 -1.39 -8.64 15.37
C ALA A 99 -2.33 -7.43 15.24
N VAL A 100 -3.50 -7.60 14.62
CA VAL A 100 -4.63 -6.65 14.69
C VAL A 100 -4.94 -6.26 16.15
N HIS A 101 -4.61 -7.09 17.12
CA HIS A 101 -4.77 -6.83 18.55
C HIS A 101 -3.47 -6.40 19.26
N GLN A 102 -2.31 -6.47 18.58
CA GLN A 102 -0.99 -6.13 19.16
C GLN A 102 -0.40 -4.91 18.47
N ARG A 103 -0.58 -3.74 19.10
CA ARG A 103 -0.15 -2.43 18.56
C ARG A 103 1.35 -2.30 18.29
N GLU A 104 2.18 -3.22 18.74
CA GLU A 104 3.64 -3.13 18.64
C GLU A 104 4.16 -3.34 17.21
N TYR A 105 3.47 -4.14 16.41
CA TYR A 105 3.85 -4.43 15.01
C TYR A 105 3.42 -3.36 14.01
N PHE A 106 2.44 -2.54 14.38
CA PHE A 106 1.87 -1.57 13.46
C PHE A 106 2.50 -0.19 13.64
N PRO A 107 2.69 0.55 12.55
CA PRO A 107 3.13 1.93 12.64
C PRO A 107 2.09 2.73 13.43
N ARG A 108 2.56 3.41 14.47
CA ARG A 108 1.70 4.31 15.25
C ARG A 108 1.12 5.35 14.30
N ARG A 109 -0.14 5.75 14.56
CA ARG A 109 -0.74 6.88 13.84
C ARG A 109 0.21 8.06 13.92
N PRO A 110 0.66 8.62 12.78
CA PRO A 110 1.53 9.79 12.82
C PRO A 110 0.84 10.93 13.57
N MET A 111 1.52 11.55 14.53
CA MET A 111 0.93 12.61 15.39
C MET A 111 0.43 13.80 14.57
N LEU A 112 1.02 14.05 13.40
CA LEU A 112 0.65 15.13 12.50
C LEU A 112 -0.53 14.77 11.57
N LEU A 113 -0.88 13.48 11.43
CA LEU A 113 -1.94 13.04 10.53
C LEU A 113 -3.29 13.71 10.81
N PRO A 114 -3.77 13.84 12.08
CA PRO A 114 -5.01 14.58 12.36
C PRO A 114 -4.98 16.03 11.89
N LYS A 115 -3.85 16.72 12.06
CA LYS A 115 -3.67 18.10 11.59
C LYS A 115 -3.71 18.18 10.07
N LEU A 116 -3.07 17.22 9.37
CA LEU A 116 -3.14 17.13 7.92
C LEU A 116 -4.56 16.87 7.42
N MET A 117 -5.32 16.05 8.14
CA MET A 117 -6.72 15.76 7.81
C MET A 117 -7.65 16.96 8.06
N GLN A 118 -7.45 17.71 9.14
CA GLN A 118 -8.21 18.93 9.40
C GLN A 118 -7.93 20.02 8.36
N ALA A 119 -6.69 20.11 7.93
CA ALA A 119 -6.24 21.06 6.94
C ALA A 119 -6.86 20.88 5.54
N LEU A 120 -7.71 19.87 5.32
CA LEU A 120 -8.47 19.68 4.08
C LEU A 120 -9.63 20.69 3.91
N ASN A 121 -10.08 21.32 4.99
CA ASN A 121 -11.33 22.08 5.00
C ASN A 121 -11.17 23.62 4.99
N ASP A 122 -9.93 24.16 5.06
CA ASP A 122 -9.68 25.61 5.14
C ASP A 122 -8.37 25.99 4.42
N ASP A 123 -8.48 26.72 3.30
CA ASP A 123 -7.35 26.95 2.39
C ASP A 123 -6.26 27.90 2.91
N GLU A 124 -6.58 28.95 3.67
CA GLU A 124 -5.58 29.95 4.04
C GLU A 124 -4.99 29.73 5.44
N SER A 125 -5.78 29.34 6.42
CA SER A 125 -5.30 28.92 7.73
C SER A 125 -4.48 27.64 7.63
N THR A 126 -4.91 26.72 6.79
CA THR A 126 -4.25 25.47 6.41
C THR A 126 -2.83 25.67 5.93
N ARG A 127 -2.62 26.55 4.97
CA ARG A 127 -1.28 26.80 4.41
C ARG A 127 -0.31 27.28 5.49
N ARG A 128 -0.75 28.19 6.37
CA ARG A 128 0.09 28.69 7.48
C ARG A 128 0.43 27.58 8.47
N GLU A 129 -0.52 26.73 8.82
CA GLU A 129 -0.29 25.59 9.73
C GLU A 129 0.67 24.57 9.12
N LEU A 130 0.53 24.23 7.84
CA LEU A 130 1.45 23.33 7.13
C LEU A 130 2.87 23.88 7.09
N VAL A 131 3.02 25.20 6.83
CA VAL A 131 4.32 25.87 6.87
C VAL A 131 4.95 25.80 8.26
N GLN A 132 4.18 26.03 9.33
CA GLN A 132 4.68 25.91 10.69
C GLN A 132 5.15 24.50 11.01
N LEU A 133 4.40 23.47 10.59
CA LEU A 133 4.82 22.08 10.76
C LEU A 133 6.14 21.76 10.05
N ILE A 134 6.36 22.34 8.87
CA ILE A 134 7.61 22.16 8.12
C ILE A 134 8.77 22.91 8.80
N LEU A 135 8.51 24.10 9.34
CA LEU A 135 9.54 24.88 10.05
C LEU A 135 9.98 24.25 11.37
N GLU A 136 9.11 23.48 12.01
CA GLU A 136 9.41 22.76 13.28
C GLU A 136 10.37 21.56 13.06
N ASP A 137 10.50 21.05 11.82
CA ASP A 137 11.35 19.91 11.49
C ASP A 137 12.33 20.22 10.35
N PRO A 138 13.63 20.37 10.62
CA PRO A 138 14.65 20.65 9.60
C PRO A 138 14.71 19.62 8.46
N ALA A 139 14.35 18.35 8.73
CA ALA A 139 14.32 17.31 7.70
C ALA A 139 13.13 17.53 6.74
N LEU A 140 11.98 17.97 7.25
CA LEU A 140 10.83 18.34 6.43
C LEU A 140 11.14 19.60 5.60
N ALA A 141 11.81 20.58 6.18
CA ALA A 141 12.23 21.79 5.47
C ALA A 141 13.20 21.47 4.32
N GLY A 142 14.18 20.60 4.55
CA GLY A 142 15.08 20.10 3.52
C GLY A 142 14.36 19.36 2.41
N SER A 143 13.41 18.49 2.77
CA SER A 143 12.58 17.73 1.80
C SER A 143 11.68 18.67 0.98
N ALA A 144 11.13 19.74 1.57
CA ALA A 144 10.35 20.74 0.85
C ALA A 144 11.17 21.48 -0.21
N LEU A 145 12.37 21.91 0.15
CA LEU A 145 13.30 22.55 -0.79
C LEU A 145 13.72 21.61 -1.91
N GLN A 146 14.05 20.36 -1.59
CA GLN A 146 14.40 19.35 -2.58
C GLN A 146 13.24 19.12 -3.55
N ARG A 147 12.02 18.94 -3.05
CA ARG A 147 10.83 18.69 -3.88
C ARG A 147 10.47 19.91 -4.74
N ALA A 148 10.57 21.14 -4.22
CA ALA A 148 10.34 22.36 -5.00
C ALA A 148 11.35 22.53 -6.14
N ASN A 149 12.55 22.00 -5.98
CA ASN A 149 13.60 22.01 -7.01
C ASN A 149 13.56 20.81 -7.95
N SER A 150 12.65 19.87 -7.75
CA SER A 150 12.52 18.71 -8.62
C SER A 150 11.94 19.09 -9.99
N ALA A 151 12.16 18.23 -10.98
CA ALA A 151 11.64 18.41 -12.34
C ALA A 151 10.10 18.55 -12.40
N ALA A 152 9.39 18.01 -11.40
CA ALA A 152 7.94 18.09 -11.31
C ALA A 152 7.40 19.48 -10.96
N TYR A 153 8.18 20.27 -10.20
CA TYR A 153 7.75 21.56 -9.66
C TYR A 153 8.60 22.74 -10.13
N ARG A 154 9.71 22.48 -10.79
CA ARG A 154 10.65 23.53 -11.23
C ARG A 154 10.16 24.21 -12.50
N TYR A 155 9.60 25.40 -12.35
CA TYR A 155 9.16 26.27 -13.45
C TYR A 155 10.20 27.31 -13.86
N SER A 156 11.27 27.50 -13.08
CA SER A 156 12.34 28.50 -13.34
C SER A 156 13.71 27.83 -13.38
N PRO A 157 14.65 28.34 -14.20
CA PRO A 157 16.06 27.90 -14.15
C PRO A 157 16.72 28.15 -12.80
N GLU A 158 16.28 29.19 -12.08
CA GLU A 158 16.82 29.53 -10.76
C GLU A 158 16.33 28.53 -9.71
N PRO A 159 17.23 27.97 -8.86
CA PRO A 159 16.85 27.08 -7.80
C PRO A 159 16.02 27.80 -6.73
N VAL A 160 15.11 27.08 -6.11
CA VAL A 160 14.37 27.52 -4.93
C VAL A 160 15.28 27.33 -3.72
N ASP A 161 15.69 28.44 -3.10
CA ASP A 161 16.66 28.52 -2.00
C ASP A 161 16.03 28.84 -0.65
N SER A 162 14.76 29.21 -0.64
CA SER A 162 14.04 29.55 0.59
C SER A 162 12.75 28.74 0.75
N LEU A 163 12.39 28.49 2.00
CA LEU A 163 11.17 27.73 2.33
C LEU A 163 9.91 28.47 1.89
N ASP A 164 9.89 29.81 2.00
CA ASP A 164 8.75 30.61 1.53
C ASP A 164 8.51 30.43 0.02
N ARG A 165 9.58 30.43 -0.78
CA ARG A 165 9.47 30.12 -2.23
C ARG A 165 9.06 28.67 -2.48
N ALA A 166 9.60 27.72 -1.71
CA ALA A 166 9.21 26.32 -1.82
C ALA A 166 7.71 26.13 -1.54
N VAL A 167 7.18 26.80 -0.52
CA VAL A 167 5.75 26.79 -0.19
C VAL A 167 4.90 27.34 -1.34
N VAL A 168 5.31 28.43 -1.96
CA VAL A 168 4.61 29.02 -3.11
C VAL A 168 4.63 28.07 -4.31
N VAL A 169 5.79 27.46 -4.61
CA VAL A 169 5.97 26.54 -5.74
C VAL A 169 5.19 25.25 -5.55
N LEU A 170 5.22 24.67 -4.36
CA LEU A 170 4.53 23.40 -4.05
C LEU A 170 3.01 23.60 -3.90
N GLY A 171 2.59 24.76 -3.44
CA GLY A 171 1.21 25.01 -3.06
C GLY A 171 0.74 24.11 -1.89
N THR A 172 -0.52 24.25 -1.51
CA THR A 172 -1.09 23.48 -0.39
C THR A 172 -1.06 21.97 -0.65
N ASP A 173 -1.40 21.54 -1.85
CA ASP A 173 -1.43 20.12 -2.22
C ASP A 173 -0.03 19.49 -2.22
N GLY A 174 0.97 20.20 -2.77
CA GLY A 174 2.35 19.71 -2.75
C GLY A 174 2.92 19.60 -1.33
N LEU A 175 2.54 20.52 -0.43
CA LEU A 175 2.93 20.47 0.99
C LEU A 175 2.26 19.30 1.71
N ARG A 176 0.98 19.06 1.49
CA ARG A 176 0.25 17.90 2.04
C ARG A 176 0.88 16.59 1.60
N SER A 177 1.13 16.46 0.29
CA SER A 177 1.79 15.31 -0.32
C SER A 177 3.15 15.03 0.29
N LEU A 178 3.96 16.07 0.45
CA LEU A 178 5.29 15.99 1.06
C LEU A 178 5.21 15.51 2.51
N LEU A 179 4.31 16.10 3.31
CA LEU A 179 4.17 15.75 4.71
C LEU A 179 3.67 14.31 4.89
N ALA A 180 2.70 13.87 4.10
CA ALA A 180 2.21 12.50 4.13
C ALA A 180 3.34 11.49 3.82
N ALA A 181 4.13 11.73 2.78
CA ALA A 181 5.27 10.88 2.43
C ALA A 181 6.34 10.88 3.52
N ALA A 182 6.73 12.06 4.02
CA ALA A 182 7.77 12.20 5.03
C ALA A 182 7.42 11.52 6.36
N LEU A 183 6.15 11.56 6.77
CA LEU A 183 5.67 10.88 7.98
C LEU A 183 5.78 9.36 7.90
N LEU A 184 5.70 8.78 6.70
CA LEU A 184 5.71 7.33 6.50
C LEU A 184 7.09 6.80 6.13
N GLN A 185 7.95 7.61 5.52
CA GLN A 185 9.28 7.19 5.07
C GLN A 185 10.11 6.45 6.14
N PRO A 186 10.15 6.87 7.44
CA PRO A 186 10.93 6.18 8.45
C PRO A 186 10.52 4.72 8.66
N VAL A 187 9.24 4.37 8.39
CA VAL A 187 8.74 3.01 8.54
C VAL A 187 9.35 2.08 7.49
N PHE A 188 9.74 2.61 6.33
CA PHE A 188 10.36 1.85 5.24
C PHE A 188 11.86 1.59 5.45
N ARG A 189 12.49 2.19 6.46
CA ARG A 189 13.89 1.90 6.79
C ARG A 189 14.02 0.52 7.41
N GLN A 190 14.90 -0.30 6.83
CA GLN A 190 15.20 -1.63 7.36
C GLN A 190 16.71 -1.81 7.58
N PRO A 191 17.11 -2.61 8.57
CA PRO A 191 18.49 -3.01 8.73
C PRO A 191 18.93 -3.88 7.55
N LYS A 192 20.22 -3.85 7.21
CA LYS A 192 20.81 -4.72 6.20
C LYS A 192 20.63 -6.19 6.58
N GLY A 193 20.44 -7.06 5.60
CA GLY A 193 20.23 -8.49 5.81
C GLY A 193 19.61 -9.15 4.57
N HIS A 194 18.84 -10.20 4.79
CA HIS A 194 18.13 -10.86 3.68
C HIS A 194 17.17 -9.87 2.98
N PHE A 195 17.23 -9.87 1.65
CA PHE A 195 16.38 -9.03 0.79
C PHE A 195 16.58 -7.51 1.00
N ASP A 196 17.81 -7.05 1.03
CA ASP A 196 18.20 -5.65 1.28
C ASP A 196 17.49 -4.62 0.38
N HIS A 197 17.12 -5.02 -0.83
CA HIS A 197 16.44 -4.13 -1.79
C HIS A 197 14.93 -4.01 -1.55
N PHE A 198 14.33 -4.92 -0.77
CA PHE A 198 12.88 -4.97 -0.61
C PHE A 198 12.28 -3.65 -0.13
N ALA A 199 12.85 -3.07 0.93
CA ALA A 199 12.33 -1.84 1.51
C ALA A 199 12.45 -0.64 0.55
N ALA A 200 13.58 -0.52 -0.16
CA ALA A 200 13.82 0.57 -1.11
C ALA A 200 12.87 0.48 -2.31
N VAL A 201 12.70 -0.72 -2.88
CA VAL A 201 11.79 -0.95 -4.01
C VAL A 201 10.33 -0.75 -3.59
N THR A 202 9.96 -1.22 -2.38
CA THR A 202 8.61 -1.03 -1.85
C THR A 202 8.32 0.45 -1.58
N TRP A 203 9.31 1.22 -1.12
CA TRP A 203 9.17 2.67 -0.95
C TRP A 203 9.03 3.39 -2.29
N GLU A 204 9.85 3.05 -3.28
CA GLU A 204 9.72 3.59 -4.64
C GLU A 204 8.33 3.30 -5.22
N HIS A 205 7.84 2.06 -5.06
CA HIS A 205 6.48 1.69 -5.46
C HIS A 205 5.42 2.53 -4.72
N ALA A 206 5.58 2.72 -3.40
CA ALA A 206 4.66 3.51 -2.59
C ALA A 206 4.52 4.96 -3.08
N GLN A 207 5.65 5.61 -3.39
CA GLN A 207 5.64 6.98 -3.89
C GLN A 207 4.93 7.10 -5.25
N ARG A 208 5.18 6.14 -6.15
CA ARG A 208 4.53 6.08 -7.47
C ARG A 208 3.05 5.82 -7.37
N THR A 209 2.65 4.85 -6.52
CA THR A 209 1.26 4.53 -6.24
C THR A 209 0.50 5.73 -5.69
N ALA A 210 1.07 6.40 -4.70
CA ALA A 210 0.46 7.58 -4.08
C ALA A 210 0.25 8.73 -5.08
N ALA A 211 1.27 9.04 -5.88
CA ALA A 211 1.17 10.09 -6.89
C ALA A 211 0.17 9.73 -8.01
N ALA A 212 0.14 8.47 -8.43
CA ALA A 212 -0.80 8.00 -9.43
C ALA A 212 -2.25 8.01 -8.91
N ALA A 213 -2.49 7.59 -7.67
CA ALA A 213 -3.82 7.61 -7.04
C ALA A 213 -4.34 9.06 -6.89
N GLU A 214 -3.47 9.99 -6.46
CA GLU A 214 -3.77 11.41 -6.39
C GLU A 214 -4.17 11.97 -7.75
N ALA A 215 -3.36 11.72 -8.79
CA ALA A 215 -3.63 12.18 -10.14
C ALA A 215 -4.91 11.58 -10.72
N CYS A 216 -5.17 10.30 -10.46
CA CYS A 216 -6.38 9.61 -10.87
C CYS A 216 -7.62 10.26 -10.24
N ALA A 217 -7.63 10.46 -8.92
CA ALA A 217 -8.73 11.11 -8.21
C ALA A 217 -8.98 12.53 -8.73
N ARG A 218 -7.92 13.30 -8.97
CA ARG A 218 -7.98 14.66 -9.52
C ARG A 218 -8.57 14.67 -10.93
N SER A 219 -8.11 13.79 -11.81
CA SER A 219 -8.56 13.71 -13.20
C SER A 219 -9.99 13.18 -13.34
N MET A 220 -10.43 12.33 -12.43
CA MET A 220 -11.82 11.85 -12.35
C MET A 220 -12.76 12.89 -11.74
N GLY A 221 -12.28 13.75 -10.85
CA GLY A 221 -13.02 14.87 -10.26
C GLY A 221 -14.12 14.49 -9.26
N ASN A 222 -14.15 13.24 -8.79
CA ASN A 222 -15.19 12.68 -7.92
C ASN A 222 -14.66 12.03 -6.63
N ALA A 223 -13.37 12.20 -6.35
CA ALA A 223 -12.71 11.74 -5.13
C ALA A 223 -11.71 12.79 -4.65
N ASP A 224 -11.45 12.83 -3.34
CA ASP A 224 -10.43 13.71 -2.76
C ASP A 224 -9.02 13.22 -3.13
N PRO A 225 -8.21 14.04 -3.84
CA PRO A 225 -6.88 13.63 -4.31
C PRO A 225 -5.92 13.33 -3.16
N PHE A 226 -5.96 14.11 -2.07
CA PHE A 226 -5.08 13.88 -0.91
C PHE A 226 -5.44 12.57 -0.19
N ILE A 227 -6.72 12.28 -0.03
CA ILE A 227 -7.17 11.01 0.56
C ILE A 227 -6.74 9.82 -0.33
N ALA A 228 -6.89 9.94 -1.66
CA ALA A 228 -6.43 8.93 -2.60
C ALA A 228 -4.91 8.69 -2.48
N GLN A 229 -4.12 9.75 -2.39
CA GLN A 229 -2.69 9.67 -2.13
C GLN A 229 -2.37 8.96 -0.81
N LEU A 230 -3.02 9.34 0.27
CA LEU A 230 -2.78 8.79 1.61
C LEU A 230 -3.07 7.28 1.65
N ILE A 231 -4.23 6.85 1.14
CA ILE A 231 -4.56 5.42 1.10
C ILE A 231 -3.66 4.63 0.16
N GLY A 232 -3.14 5.26 -0.92
CA GLY A 232 -2.16 4.66 -1.82
C GLY A 232 -0.83 4.28 -1.15
N LEU A 233 -0.50 4.90 -0.01
CA LEU A 233 0.68 4.55 0.80
C LEU A 233 0.43 3.33 1.70
N LEU A 234 -0.83 2.98 2.00
CA LEU A 234 -1.16 1.96 3.01
C LEU A 234 -0.88 0.53 2.54
N GLY A 235 -1.11 0.22 1.27
CA GLY A 235 -0.80 -1.11 0.71
C GLY A 235 0.71 -1.44 0.82
N PRO A 236 1.62 -0.61 0.28
CA PRO A 236 3.05 -0.76 0.47
C PRO A 236 3.48 -0.78 1.95
N LEU A 237 2.87 0.04 2.81
CA LEU A 237 3.12 0.04 4.24
C LEU A 237 2.77 -1.31 4.89
N ALA A 238 1.64 -1.88 4.52
CA ALA A 238 1.22 -3.20 4.96
C ALA A 238 2.23 -4.29 4.54
N ARG A 239 2.81 -4.18 3.34
CA ARG A 239 3.87 -5.11 2.87
C ARG A 239 5.12 -5.01 3.74
N ILE A 240 5.52 -3.81 4.18
CA ILE A 240 6.65 -3.64 5.11
C ILE A 240 6.36 -4.28 6.48
N VAL A 241 5.15 -4.11 7.00
CA VAL A 241 4.74 -4.75 8.26
C VAL A 241 4.81 -6.27 8.14
N LEU A 242 4.25 -6.83 7.08
CA LEU A 242 4.28 -8.28 6.81
C LEU A 242 5.70 -8.80 6.58
N PHE A 243 6.55 -8.03 5.91
CA PHE A 243 7.95 -8.37 5.76
C PHE A 243 8.64 -8.54 7.12
N ARG A 244 8.47 -7.55 8.01
CA ARG A 244 9.06 -7.59 9.36
C ARG A 244 8.54 -8.78 10.17
N LEU A 245 7.23 -8.99 10.15
CA LEU A 245 6.59 -10.12 10.84
C LEU A 245 7.11 -11.47 10.33
N THR A 246 7.27 -11.61 9.01
CA THR A 246 7.81 -12.82 8.40
C THR A 246 9.27 -13.03 8.78
N MET A 247 10.11 -11.98 8.73
CA MET A 247 11.50 -12.05 9.17
C MET A 247 11.63 -12.42 10.64
N GLU A 248 10.76 -11.89 11.50
CA GLU A 248 10.75 -12.22 12.92
C GLU A 248 10.36 -13.68 13.14
N THR A 249 9.38 -14.18 12.42
CA THR A 249 9.00 -15.60 12.47
C THR A 249 10.14 -16.51 12.00
N TYR A 250 10.91 -16.12 10.99
CA TYR A 250 12.11 -16.87 10.56
C TYR A 250 13.19 -16.94 11.64
N ARG A 251 13.31 -15.95 12.53
CA ARG A 251 14.30 -15.99 13.64
C ARG A 251 14.05 -17.14 14.62
N GLU A 252 12.82 -17.68 14.68
CA GLU A 252 12.53 -18.89 15.45
C GLU A 252 13.11 -20.17 14.81
N TYR A 253 13.59 -20.08 13.56
CA TYR A 253 14.13 -21.18 12.76
C TYR A 253 15.54 -20.82 12.24
N PRO A 254 16.56 -20.78 13.12
CA PRO A 254 17.89 -20.21 12.79
C PRO A 254 18.65 -20.95 11.69
N ASP A 255 18.33 -22.25 11.48
CA ASP A 255 18.95 -23.10 10.46
C ASP A 255 18.24 -23.03 9.10
N LEU A 256 17.17 -22.22 9.00
CA LEU A 256 16.37 -22.12 7.79
C LEU A 256 16.57 -20.76 7.09
N GLU A 257 17.03 -20.79 5.85
CA GLU A 257 17.14 -19.57 5.04
C GLU A 257 15.78 -19.02 4.64
N PRO A 258 15.54 -17.69 4.77
CA PRO A 258 14.33 -17.05 4.31
C PRO A 258 14.11 -17.22 2.81
N ARG A 259 12.92 -17.66 2.41
CA ARG A 259 12.52 -17.81 1.01
C ARG A 259 11.56 -16.72 0.59
N ALA A 260 11.83 -16.03 -0.53
CA ALA A 260 11.01 -14.94 -1.06
C ALA A 260 9.53 -15.32 -1.24
N GLU A 261 9.25 -16.56 -1.66
CA GLU A 261 7.90 -17.08 -1.89
C GLU A 261 7.02 -17.04 -0.63
N VAL A 262 7.60 -17.28 0.56
CA VAL A 262 6.88 -17.21 1.83
C VAL A 262 6.42 -15.78 2.11
N PHE A 263 7.30 -14.80 1.91
CA PHE A 263 6.98 -13.38 2.07
C PHE A 263 5.90 -12.93 1.09
N ILE A 264 6.08 -13.28 -0.20
CA ILE A 264 5.14 -12.91 -1.26
C ILE A 264 3.76 -13.50 -0.96
N ARG A 265 3.70 -14.78 -0.57
CA ARG A 265 2.43 -15.43 -0.26
C ARG A 265 1.74 -14.81 0.95
N ALA A 266 2.50 -14.50 2.00
CA ALA A 266 1.97 -13.76 3.16
C ALA A 266 1.41 -12.39 2.75
N MET A 267 2.13 -11.64 1.91
CA MET A 267 1.68 -10.34 1.41
C MET A 267 0.44 -10.45 0.53
N GLN A 268 0.38 -11.40 -0.39
CA GLN A 268 -0.80 -11.63 -1.24
C GLN A 268 -2.05 -11.95 -0.43
N MET A 269 -1.90 -12.70 0.67
CA MET A 269 -3.01 -13.11 1.52
C MET A 269 -3.45 -12.03 2.51
N GLN A 270 -2.52 -11.23 3.02
CA GLN A 270 -2.76 -10.39 4.21
C GLN A 270 -2.60 -8.90 3.99
N ALA A 271 -1.90 -8.44 2.93
CA ALA A 271 -1.62 -7.00 2.78
C ALA A 271 -2.90 -6.13 2.72
N PRO A 272 -3.97 -6.53 2.02
CA PRO A 272 -5.20 -5.74 2.02
C PRO A 272 -5.85 -5.64 3.41
N ASN A 273 -5.88 -6.74 4.16
CA ASN A 273 -6.42 -6.78 5.52
C ASN A 273 -5.60 -5.89 6.47
N VAL A 274 -4.26 -5.99 6.38
CA VAL A 274 -3.34 -5.17 7.18
C VAL A 274 -3.48 -3.69 6.84
N ALA A 275 -3.61 -3.32 5.58
CA ALA A 275 -3.84 -1.95 5.14
C ALA A 275 -5.17 -1.39 5.70
N GLY A 276 -6.25 -2.17 5.62
CA GLY A 276 -7.55 -1.82 6.21
C GLY A 276 -7.48 -1.63 7.72
N PHE A 277 -6.73 -2.50 8.41
CA PHE A 277 -6.51 -2.37 9.86
C PHE A 277 -5.71 -1.10 10.21
N ILE A 278 -4.65 -0.79 9.46
CA ILE A 278 -3.90 0.47 9.65
C ILE A 278 -4.84 1.66 9.46
N ALA A 279 -5.65 1.67 8.40
CA ALA A 279 -6.62 2.73 8.15
C ALA A 279 -7.60 2.93 9.31
N ALA A 280 -8.17 1.84 9.83
CA ALA A 280 -9.08 1.88 10.97
C ALA A 280 -8.38 2.38 12.26
N THR A 281 -7.16 1.90 12.53
CA THR A 281 -6.36 2.34 13.69
C THR A 281 -5.98 3.82 13.60
N TRP A 282 -5.79 4.33 12.39
CA TRP A 282 -5.51 5.74 12.13
C TRP A 282 -6.77 6.60 12.08
N GLU A 283 -7.95 6.00 12.28
CA GLU A 283 -9.26 6.66 12.25
C GLU A 283 -9.49 7.40 10.92
N LEU A 284 -9.13 6.75 9.80
CA LEU A 284 -9.44 7.30 8.48
C LEU A 284 -10.96 7.25 8.23
N SER A 285 -11.41 8.06 7.30
CA SER A 285 -12.83 8.19 6.97
C SER A 285 -13.44 6.89 6.43
N ASP A 286 -14.76 6.70 6.60
CA ASP A 286 -15.49 5.55 6.05
C ASP A 286 -15.29 5.34 4.55
N PRO A 287 -15.26 6.39 3.69
CA PRO A 287 -14.90 6.23 2.27
C PRO A 287 -13.50 5.63 2.04
N SER A 288 -12.51 5.98 2.88
CA SER A 288 -11.16 5.41 2.81
C SER A 288 -11.14 3.93 3.17
N ILE A 289 -11.83 3.57 4.24
CA ILE A 289 -11.97 2.16 4.69
C ILE A 289 -12.70 1.35 3.62
N ARG A 290 -13.76 1.90 3.04
CA ARG A 290 -14.50 1.26 1.94
C ARG A 290 -13.60 1.02 0.73
N ALA A 291 -12.81 2.00 0.30
CA ALA A 291 -11.91 1.86 -0.84
C ALA A 291 -10.89 0.74 -0.66
N LEU A 292 -10.36 0.56 0.55
CA LEU A 292 -9.46 -0.54 0.90
C LEU A 292 -10.21 -1.89 0.96
N GLN A 293 -11.45 -1.90 1.48
CA GLN A 293 -12.28 -3.10 1.53
C GLN A 293 -12.63 -3.59 0.12
N GLU A 294 -12.91 -2.69 -0.82
CA GLU A 294 -13.17 -3.01 -2.23
C GLU A 294 -11.99 -3.73 -2.89
N GLN A 295 -10.73 -3.37 -2.52
CA GLN A 295 -9.54 -4.11 -2.96
C GLN A 295 -9.50 -5.52 -2.36
N THR A 296 -9.83 -5.64 -1.06
CA THR A 296 -9.87 -6.92 -0.34
C THR A 296 -10.94 -7.86 -0.93
N ASP A 297 -12.13 -7.33 -1.19
CA ASP A 297 -13.28 -8.07 -1.72
C ASP A 297 -13.18 -8.32 -3.23
N LYS A 298 -12.11 -7.81 -3.86
CA LYS A 298 -11.85 -7.99 -5.28
C LYS A 298 -13.00 -7.48 -6.15
N VAL A 299 -13.55 -6.32 -5.78
CA VAL A 299 -14.59 -5.66 -6.56
C VAL A 299 -14.02 -5.26 -7.92
N PRO A 300 -14.70 -5.49 -9.05
CA PRO A 300 -14.23 -5.04 -10.35
C PRO A 300 -14.06 -3.51 -10.39
N PRO A 301 -13.01 -2.96 -11.04
CA PRO A 301 -12.72 -1.52 -11.03
C PRO A 301 -13.92 -0.64 -11.41
N GLY A 302 -14.73 -1.03 -12.40
CA GLY A 302 -15.91 -0.30 -12.81
C GLY A 302 -17.06 -0.26 -11.79
N HIS A 303 -16.99 -1.07 -10.72
CA HIS A 303 -17.98 -1.11 -9.65
C HIS A 303 -17.44 -0.57 -8.31
N MET A 304 -16.15 -0.21 -8.26
CA MET A 304 -15.55 0.39 -7.07
C MET A 304 -16.06 1.83 -6.86
N SER A 305 -16.00 2.28 -5.62
CA SER A 305 -16.15 3.70 -5.30
C SER A 305 -15.07 4.54 -6.01
N PRO A 306 -15.28 5.86 -6.17
CA PRO A 306 -14.27 6.73 -6.78
C PRO A 306 -12.88 6.63 -6.13
N LEU A 307 -12.81 6.56 -4.80
CA LEU A 307 -11.54 6.33 -4.08
C LEU A 307 -10.98 4.93 -4.32
N GLY A 308 -11.84 3.91 -4.40
CA GLY A 308 -11.44 2.54 -4.72
C GLY A 308 -10.83 2.44 -6.11
N GLN A 309 -11.43 3.10 -7.10
CA GLN A 309 -10.88 3.19 -8.46
C GLN A 309 -9.53 3.91 -8.47
N ALA A 310 -9.43 5.06 -7.79
CA ALA A 310 -8.18 5.81 -7.71
C ALA A 310 -7.05 4.98 -7.08
N LEU A 311 -7.37 4.21 -6.03
CA LEU A 311 -6.42 3.31 -5.38
C LEU A 311 -6.00 2.16 -6.31
N TYR A 312 -6.94 1.50 -6.95
CA TYR A 312 -6.67 0.40 -7.89
C TYR A 312 -5.75 0.82 -9.03
N PHE A 313 -6.12 1.89 -9.74
CA PHE A 313 -5.31 2.40 -10.84
C PHE A 313 -3.98 3.01 -10.37
N GLY A 314 -3.97 3.59 -9.16
CA GLY A 314 -2.74 4.05 -8.51
C GLY A 314 -1.75 2.93 -8.27
N GLU A 315 -2.18 1.81 -7.69
CA GLU A 315 -1.33 0.63 -7.45
C GLU A 315 -0.81 0.02 -8.75
N LEU A 316 -1.69 -0.19 -9.73
CA LEU A 316 -1.31 -0.76 -11.02
C LEU A 316 -0.33 0.16 -11.77
N CYS A 317 -0.62 1.46 -11.85
CA CYS A 317 0.27 2.42 -12.50
C CYS A 317 1.61 2.55 -11.77
N GLY A 318 1.61 2.54 -10.44
CA GLY A 318 2.83 2.55 -9.63
C GLY A 318 3.73 1.35 -9.94
N ALA A 319 3.14 0.16 -10.04
CA ALA A 319 3.85 -1.05 -10.43
C ALA A 319 4.42 -0.97 -11.85
N LEU A 320 3.58 -0.60 -12.81
CA LEU A 320 3.97 -0.52 -14.22
C LEU A 320 5.05 0.53 -14.48
N THR A 321 4.98 1.71 -13.86
CA THR A 321 6.01 2.75 -14.00
C THR A 321 7.32 2.34 -13.34
N LEU A 322 7.29 1.62 -12.22
CA LEU A 322 8.47 1.04 -11.60
C LEU A 322 9.18 0.07 -12.55
N LEU A 323 8.43 -0.84 -13.18
CA LEU A 323 8.94 -1.84 -14.11
C LEU A 323 9.45 -1.21 -15.40
N ALA A 324 8.76 -0.21 -15.95
CA ALA A 324 9.18 0.50 -17.16
C ALA A 324 10.52 1.19 -16.94
N ARG A 325 10.74 1.85 -15.81
CA ARG A 325 12.03 2.47 -15.49
C ARG A 325 13.19 1.47 -15.35
N ARG A 326 12.90 0.24 -15.01
CA ARG A 326 13.89 -0.86 -14.93
C ARG A 326 14.08 -1.57 -16.27
N GLY A 327 13.35 -1.16 -17.31
CA GLY A 327 13.41 -1.78 -18.63
C GLY A 327 12.76 -3.17 -18.71
N THR A 328 12.03 -3.57 -17.66
CA THR A 328 11.33 -4.87 -17.60
C THR A 328 10.02 -4.84 -18.37
N TYR A 329 9.42 -3.67 -18.55
CA TYR A 329 8.15 -3.48 -19.23
C TYR A 329 8.24 -2.31 -20.21
N ALA A 330 7.66 -2.48 -21.43
CA ALA A 330 7.60 -1.37 -22.39
C ALA A 330 6.56 -0.35 -21.96
N GLU A 331 6.91 0.94 -22.03
CA GLU A 331 6.01 2.03 -21.60
C GLU A 331 4.67 2.03 -22.34
N GLU A 332 4.69 1.85 -23.66
CA GLU A 332 3.48 1.79 -24.48
C GLU A 332 2.57 0.62 -24.10
N GLY A 333 3.15 -0.56 -23.80
CA GLY A 333 2.43 -1.73 -23.33
C GLY A 333 1.81 -1.50 -21.93
N ALA A 334 2.55 -0.82 -21.04
CA ALA A 334 2.06 -0.47 -19.71
C ALA A 334 0.87 0.49 -19.77
N GLN A 335 0.94 1.53 -20.60
CA GLN A 335 -0.17 2.46 -20.79
C GLN A 335 -1.37 1.80 -21.46
N THR A 336 -1.14 0.89 -22.40
CA THR A 336 -2.20 0.09 -23.03
C THR A 336 -2.93 -0.76 -21.99
N LEU A 337 -2.19 -1.42 -21.10
CA LEU A 337 -2.79 -2.23 -20.03
C LEU A 337 -3.67 -1.39 -19.10
N LEU A 338 -3.27 -0.17 -18.72
CA LEU A 338 -4.10 0.73 -17.92
C LEU A 338 -5.42 1.10 -18.63
N MET A 339 -5.37 1.32 -19.95
CA MET A 339 -6.55 1.60 -20.76
C MET A 339 -7.46 0.38 -20.89
N GLU A 340 -6.92 -0.82 -21.05
CA GLU A 340 -7.65 -2.08 -21.06
C GLU A 340 -8.39 -2.34 -19.73
N GLN A 341 -7.82 -1.88 -18.62
CA GLN A 341 -8.47 -1.96 -17.30
C GLN A 341 -9.55 -0.88 -17.08
N GLY A 342 -9.72 0.05 -18.01
CA GLY A 342 -10.85 0.99 -18.01
C GLY A 342 -10.49 2.47 -17.91
N LEU A 343 -9.20 2.84 -17.83
CA LEU A 343 -8.82 4.25 -17.87
C LEU A 343 -8.96 4.83 -19.28
N THR A 344 -9.46 6.06 -19.37
CA THR A 344 -9.41 6.81 -20.62
C THR A 344 -7.97 7.23 -20.93
N ARG A 345 -7.66 7.42 -22.22
CA ARG A 345 -6.32 7.83 -22.67
C ARG A 345 -5.79 9.07 -21.94
N ARG A 346 -6.66 10.06 -21.71
CA ARG A 346 -6.31 11.30 -21.00
C ARG A 346 -5.90 11.00 -19.56
N ILE A 347 -6.73 10.26 -18.82
CA ILE A 347 -6.44 9.93 -17.41
C ILE A 347 -5.19 9.07 -17.33
N THR A 348 -5.01 8.11 -18.25
CA THR A 348 -3.78 7.29 -18.32
C THR A 348 -2.53 8.15 -18.44
N GLN A 349 -2.54 9.18 -19.29
CA GLN A 349 -1.41 10.09 -19.44
C GLN A 349 -1.14 10.88 -18.14
N ASP A 350 -2.19 11.43 -17.52
CA ASP A 350 -2.07 12.20 -16.27
C ASP A 350 -1.47 11.35 -15.15
N VAL A 351 -2.02 10.14 -14.96
CA VAL A 351 -1.62 9.18 -13.92
C VAL A 351 -0.20 8.67 -14.17
N TRP A 352 0.13 8.36 -15.43
CA TRP A 352 1.47 7.92 -15.82
C TRP A 352 2.53 8.96 -15.54
N GLN A 353 2.29 10.19 -15.96
CA GLN A 353 3.22 11.32 -15.73
C GLN A 353 3.42 11.59 -14.24
N ALA A 354 2.35 11.54 -13.43
CA ALA A 354 2.45 11.73 -12.00
C ALA A 354 3.31 10.64 -11.34
N ALA A 355 3.06 9.37 -11.65
CA ALA A 355 3.84 8.25 -11.13
C ALA A 355 5.31 8.28 -11.58
N HIS A 356 5.56 8.69 -12.83
CA HIS A 356 6.91 8.78 -13.38
C HIS A 356 7.75 9.84 -12.65
N ARG A 357 7.17 11.02 -12.38
CA ARG A 357 7.84 12.14 -11.71
C ARG A 357 8.02 11.95 -10.20
N ALA A 358 7.23 11.08 -9.57
CA ALA A 358 7.17 10.95 -8.11
C ALA A 358 8.52 10.60 -7.44
N VAL A 359 9.45 9.99 -8.15
CA VAL A 359 10.75 9.50 -7.63
C VAL A 359 11.94 10.31 -8.19
N GLU A 360 11.68 11.26 -9.10
CA GLU A 360 12.71 12.18 -9.60
C GLU A 360 12.87 13.42 -8.69
N ALA A 361 12.06 13.47 -7.63
CA ALA A 361 11.98 14.58 -6.71
C ALA A 361 12.86 14.32 -5.44
#